data_5231b7237792e49d1aa847b1d1118237
#
_entry.id   5231b7237792e49d1aa847b1d1118237
#
_cell.length_a   1.000
_cell.length_b   1.000
_cell.length_c   1.000
_cell.angle_alpha   90.00
_cell.angle_beta   90.00
_cell.angle_gamma   90.00
#
_symmetry.space_group_name_H-M   'P 1'
#
loop_
_entity.id
_entity.type
_entity.pdbx_description
1 polymer ?
#
loop_
_entity_poly.entity_id
_entity_poly.type
_entity_poly.pdbx_seq_one_letter_code
_entity_poly.pdbx_strand_id
1 'polypeptide(L)'
;MSDKITVGEAIARTLEQYEVSAMYGIISIHNLPIADAVGQRGNIRFVPARGEAGAVTMADAHGRFSGLGVALTSTGAGAGNAVGAMIEALNANTPLLHITGQVEKAYLDADAGFIHETRDQLGFLRACSKRAYRVNSAEQAVAVIQRAILDAQTVPCGPVAVEIPIDIQSSLVSSSVLSQPVAPAPLPAASDEAVERLYQRMKQAKRPLLWLGGGALACADAVRKLADAGVVVISSTHGRGILPDSHPRSLRAFHNSPSIEAILTQCDLTLVAGSRLRSNETRTWTLPLPRPLVQIDIDPAAANRNYLADEQINGDCGALLNALAARLSPGEKVNAEWDAEIATAIQQAESALRQQSGEYAKLNDAIAAALPQDGLLVRDITVSGSVWGSRLFRAISPLCNIHSLAGAIGMGLPMAIGTAIAN
;
A
#
# COMPACT_ATOMS: atom_id res chain seq x y z
N MET A 1 -42.69 -15.81 2.03
CA MET A 1 -41.68 -15.41 3.04
C MET A 1 -41.31 -13.97 2.75
N SER A 2 -41.14 -13.14 3.75
CA SER A 2 -40.81 -11.73 3.56
C SER A 2 -39.47 -11.62 2.81
N ASP A 3 -39.47 -11.00 1.62
CA ASP A 3 -38.27 -10.70 0.81
C ASP A 3 -37.44 -9.53 1.41
N LYS A 4 -37.65 -9.25 2.70
CA LYS A 4 -37.03 -8.14 3.43
C LYS A 4 -35.95 -8.65 4.36
N ILE A 5 -34.78 -7.94 4.31
CA ILE A 5 -33.60 -8.14 5.17
C ILE A 5 -33.23 -6.80 5.80
N THR A 6 -32.47 -6.80 6.89
CA THR A 6 -31.94 -5.57 7.43
C THR A 6 -30.81 -5.01 6.54
N VAL A 7 -30.56 -3.73 6.62
CA VAL A 7 -29.39 -3.11 5.94
C VAL A 7 -28.09 -3.75 6.42
N GLY A 8 -27.96 -4.05 7.73
CA GLY A 8 -26.79 -4.78 8.26
C GLY A 8 -26.58 -6.12 7.57
N GLU A 9 -27.65 -6.90 7.38
CA GLU A 9 -27.61 -8.16 6.65
C GLU A 9 -27.26 -7.96 5.16
N ALA A 10 -27.83 -6.93 4.51
CA ALA A 10 -27.51 -6.62 3.12
C ALA A 10 -26.03 -6.25 2.93
N ILE A 11 -25.45 -5.48 3.88
CA ILE A 11 -24.03 -5.14 3.88
C ILE A 11 -23.17 -6.39 4.07
N ALA A 12 -23.49 -7.26 5.05
CA ALA A 12 -22.75 -8.50 5.27
C ALA A 12 -22.73 -9.38 4.02
N ARG A 13 -23.86 -9.56 3.34
CA ARG A 13 -23.97 -10.31 2.07
C ARG A 13 -23.16 -9.64 0.95
N THR A 14 -23.16 -8.33 0.87
CA THR A 14 -22.37 -7.60 -0.12
C THR A 14 -20.88 -7.84 0.11
N LEU A 15 -20.40 -7.76 1.35
CA LEU A 15 -18.99 -8.04 1.66
C LEU A 15 -18.58 -9.49 1.33
N GLU A 16 -19.47 -10.46 1.57
CA GLU A 16 -19.26 -11.86 1.16
C GLU A 16 -19.13 -12.02 -0.36
N GLN A 17 -19.96 -11.31 -1.13
CA GLN A 17 -19.88 -11.32 -2.60
C GLN A 17 -18.53 -10.75 -3.12
N TYR A 18 -17.90 -9.83 -2.37
CA TYR A 18 -16.56 -9.34 -2.63
C TYR A 18 -15.45 -10.19 -1.99
N GLU A 19 -15.78 -11.41 -1.56
CA GLU A 19 -14.84 -12.40 -0.99
C GLU A 19 -14.05 -11.87 0.21
N VAL A 20 -14.65 -10.97 0.99
CA VAL A 20 -14.05 -10.47 2.23
C VAL A 20 -13.94 -11.62 3.23
N SER A 21 -12.71 -12.02 3.56
CA SER A 21 -12.44 -13.14 4.47
C SER A 21 -12.40 -12.72 5.94
N ALA A 22 -12.03 -11.47 6.23
CA ALA A 22 -11.92 -10.96 7.59
C ALA A 22 -12.36 -9.50 7.69
N MET A 23 -12.99 -9.16 8.83
CA MET A 23 -13.35 -7.81 9.25
C MET A 23 -12.75 -7.53 10.61
N TYR A 24 -12.06 -6.41 10.77
CA TYR A 24 -11.38 -6.01 12.00
C TYR A 24 -12.15 -4.88 12.67
N GLY A 25 -12.46 -4.99 13.98
CA GLY A 25 -13.31 -3.93 14.53
C GLY A 25 -13.50 -3.94 16.02
N ILE A 26 -14.29 -2.97 16.47
CA ILE A 26 -14.83 -2.86 17.81
C ILE A 26 -16.36 -2.80 17.68
N ILE A 27 -17.02 -3.74 18.35
CA ILE A 27 -18.50 -3.77 18.41
C ILE A 27 -18.98 -2.65 19.33
N SER A 28 -19.93 -1.87 18.87
CA SER A 28 -20.60 -0.82 19.64
C SER A 28 -22.09 -0.76 19.29
N ILE A 29 -22.87 -0.05 20.10
CA ILE A 29 -24.31 0.14 19.83
C ILE A 29 -24.56 0.77 18.45
N HIS A 30 -23.64 1.57 17.92
CA HIS A 30 -23.78 2.28 16.65
C HIS A 30 -23.34 1.48 15.41
N ASN A 31 -22.88 0.23 15.60
CA ASN A 31 -22.53 -0.66 14.49
C ASN A 31 -22.99 -2.11 14.70
N LEU A 32 -23.74 -2.34 15.80
CA LEU A 32 -24.19 -3.68 16.20
C LEU A 32 -24.97 -4.41 15.11
N PRO A 33 -25.90 -3.78 14.34
CA PRO A 33 -26.65 -4.52 13.30
C PRO A 33 -25.76 -5.10 12.20
N ILE A 34 -24.65 -4.44 11.86
CA ILE A 34 -23.67 -4.94 10.87
C ILE A 34 -22.84 -6.06 11.51
N ALA A 35 -22.33 -5.82 12.72
CA ALA A 35 -21.50 -6.81 13.43
C ALA A 35 -22.29 -8.11 13.72
N ASP A 36 -23.56 -8.00 14.13
CA ASP A 36 -24.46 -9.13 14.38
C ASP A 36 -24.72 -9.93 13.10
N ALA A 37 -25.04 -9.26 11.99
CA ALA A 37 -25.25 -9.90 10.70
C ALA A 37 -23.98 -10.66 10.24
N VAL A 38 -22.80 -10.07 10.37
CA VAL A 38 -21.53 -10.74 10.06
C VAL A 38 -21.32 -11.96 10.95
N GLY A 39 -21.60 -11.84 12.25
CA GLY A 39 -21.45 -12.94 13.22
C GLY A 39 -22.44 -14.08 12.96
N GLN A 40 -23.71 -13.77 12.70
CA GLN A 40 -24.75 -14.78 12.44
C GLN A 40 -24.50 -15.55 11.14
N ARG A 41 -23.96 -14.90 10.11
CA ARG A 41 -23.66 -15.54 8.83
C ARG A 41 -22.39 -16.41 8.89
N GLY A 42 -21.40 -16.02 9.69
CA GLY A 42 -20.20 -16.81 9.96
C GLY A 42 -19.22 -16.98 8.77
N ASN A 43 -19.48 -16.34 7.62
CA ASN A 43 -18.62 -16.45 6.42
C ASN A 43 -17.44 -15.47 6.43
N ILE A 44 -17.54 -14.37 7.21
CA ILE A 44 -16.49 -13.38 7.39
C ILE A 44 -15.95 -13.51 8.83
N ARG A 45 -14.66 -13.74 8.99
CA ARG A 45 -14.03 -13.79 10.32
C ARG A 45 -14.05 -12.41 10.95
N PHE A 46 -14.83 -12.19 12.01
CA PHE A 46 -14.72 -10.96 12.79
C PHE A 46 -13.55 -11.06 13.77
N VAL A 47 -12.62 -10.11 13.67
CA VAL A 47 -11.40 -10.02 14.49
C VAL A 47 -11.53 -8.82 15.43
N PRO A 48 -11.82 -9.04 16.73
CA PRO A 48 -11.99 -7.94 17.67
C PRO A 48 -10.66 -7.26 17.98
N ALA A 49 -10.65 -5.93 17.97
CA ALA A 49 -9.51 -5.10 18.30
C ALA A 49 -9.62 -4.52 19.72
N ARG A 50 -8.53 -3.99 20.27
CA ARG A 50 -8.50 -3.26 21.53
C ARG A 50 -8.69 -1.75 21.38
N GLY A 51 -8.63 -1.26 20.13
CA GLY A 51 -8.83 0.14 19.76
C GLY A 51 -9.00 0.25 18.26
N GLU A 52 -9.70 1.29 17.82
CA GLU A 52 -10.09 1.48 16.41
C GLU A 52 -8.87 1.70 15.50
N ALA A 53 -7.84 2.39 16.00
CA ALA A 53 -6.57 2.51 15.27
C ALA A 53 -5.94 1.13 14.99
N GLY A 54 -5.99 0.22 15.98
CA GLY A 54 -5.53 -1.16 15.82
C GLY A 54 -6.36 -1.94 14.80
N ALA A 55 -7.70 -1.77 14.81
CA ALA A 55 -8.60 -2.40 13.84
C ALA A 55 -8.26 -1.97 12.40
N VAL A 56 -8.16 -0.67 12.17
CA VAL A 56 -7.82 -0.13 10.84
C VAL A 56 -6.40 -0.54 10.42
N THR A 57 -5.44 -0.58 11.34
CA THR A 57 -4.08 -1.03 11.05
C THR A 57 -4.02 -2.53 10.67
N MET A 58 -4.79 -3.38 11.34
CA MET A 58 -4.93 -4.80 10.95
C MET A 58 -5.56 -4.93 9.56
N ALA A 59 -6.61 -4.15 9.28
CA ALA A 59 -7.26 -4.10 7.97
C ALA A 59 -6.32 -3.57 6.88
N ASP A 60 -5.50 -2.55 7.17
CA ASP A 60 -4.47 -2.04 6.25
C ASP A 60 -3.48 -3.14 5.88
N ALA A 61 -2.89 -3.82 6.87
CA ALA A 61 -1.95 -4.89 6.62
C ALA A 61 -2.59 -6.05 5.83
N HIS A 62 -3.82 -6.46 6.19
CA HIS A 62 -4.58 -7.49 5.46
C HIS A 62 -4.82 -7.07 4.00
N GLY A 63 -5.26 -5.84 3.77
CA GLY A 63 -5.56 -5.32 2.42
C GLY A 63 -4.34 -5.26 1.49
N ARG A 64 -3.13 -5.14 2.03
CA ARG A 64 -1.87 -5.19 1.25
C ARG A 64 -1.65 -6.56 0.60
N PHE A 65 -2.23 -7.64 1.15
CA PHE A 65 -2.12 -9.02 0.62
C PHE A 65 -3.39 -9.45 -0.11
N SER A 66 -4.57 -9.18 0.43
CA SER A 66 -5.86 -9.65 -0.11
C SER A 66 -6.47 -8.74 -1.18
N GLY A 67 -5.95 -7.52 -1.34
CA GLY A 67 -6.51 -6.52 -2.26
C GLY A 67 -7.72 -5.74 -1.73
N LEU A 68 -8.21 -6.04 -0.49
CA LEU A 68 -9.21 -5.25 0.22
C LEU A 68 -9.17 -5.56 1.73
N GLY A 69 -8.82 -4.57 2.54
CA GLY A 69 -8.97 -4.64 3.99
C GLY A 69 -10.34 -4.07 4.42
N VAL A 70 -10.96 -4.62 5.46
CA VAL A 70 -12.24 -4.12 5.97
C VAL A 70 -12.17 -3.88 7.47
N ALA A 71 -12.47 -2.64 7.89
CA ALA A 71 -12.56 -2.26 9.29
C ALA A 71 -13.96 -1.78 9.66
N LEU A 72 -14.42 -2.13 10.87
CA LEU A 72 -15.68 -1.69 11.45
C LEU A 72 -15.43 -0.99 12.78
N THR A 73 -15.80 0.29 12.89
CA THR A 73 -15.57 1.09 14.12
C THR A 73 -16.86 1.71 14.66
N SER A 74 -16.78 2.19 15.90
CA SER A 74 -17.85 3.01 16.48
C SER A 74 -17.88 4.40 15.85
N THR A 75 -18.90 5.18 16.15
CA THR A 75 -19.07 6.58 15.73
C THR A 75 -18.29 7.53 16.63
N GLY A 76 -18.21 8.77 16.27
CA GLY A 76 -17.65 9.86 17.07
C GLY A 76 -16.20 9.61 17.44
N ALA A 77 -15.97 9.45 18.73
CA ALA A 77 -14.64 9.17 19.29
C ALA A 77 -14.00 7.92 18.67
N GLY A 78 -14.80 6.86 18.38
CA GLY A 78 -14.31 5.64 17.74
C GLY A 78 -13.85 5.89 16.30
N ALA A 79 -14.65 6.59 15.50
CA ALA A 79 -14.24 7.01 14.17
C ALA A 79 -13.01 7.94 14.20
N GLY A 80 -12.95 8.84 15.18
CA GLY A 80 -11.81 9.73 15.41
C GLY A 80 -10.51 8.98 15.75
N ASN A 81 -10.58 7.94 16.60
CA ASN A 81 -9.44 7.08 16.93
C ASN A 81 -8.85 6.34 15.71
N ALA A 82 -9.63 6.13 14.65
CA ALA A 82 -9.19 5.47 13.42
C ALA A 82 -8.37 6.37 12.49
N VAL A 83 -8.45 7.70 12.62
CA VAL A 83 -7.90 8.69 11.68
C VAL A 83 -6.42 8.48 11.40
N GLY A 84 -5.60 8.28 12.44
CA GLY A 84 -4.16 8.08 12.26
C GLY A 84 -3.83 6.84 11.42
N ALA A 85 -4.55 5.74 11.63
CA ALA A 85 -4.38 4.51 10.86
C ALA A 85 -4.92 4.66 9.41
N MET A 86 -5.99 5.44 9.21
CA MET A 86 -6.48 5.77 7.87
C MET A 86 -5.46 6.60 7.08
N ILE A 87 -4.75 7.55 7.72
CA ILE A 87 -3.64 8.30 7.09
C ILE A 87 -2.51 7.36 6.67
N GLU A 88 -2.20 6.34 7.48
CA GLU A 88 -1.21 5.31 7.14
C GLU A 88 -1.63 4.56 5.88
N ALA A 89 -2.85 4.02 5.84
CA ALA A 89 -3.40 3.31 4.69
C ALA A 89 -3.46 4.20 3.43
N LEU A 90 -3.76 5.50 3.58
CA LEU A 90 -3.75 6.47 2.47
C LEU A 90 -2.33 6.67 1.91
N ASN A 91 -1.32 6.74 2.76
CA ASN A 91 0.06 6.85 2.35
C ASN A 91 0.60 5.57 1.71
N ALA A 92 0.08 4.42 2.13
CA ALA A 92 0.41 3.12 1.57
C ALA A 92 -0.31 2.82 0.24
N ASN A 93 -1.34 3.60 -0.10
CA ASN A 93 -2.28 3.32 -1.18
C ASN A 93 -2.98 1.96 -1.01
N THR A 94 -3.26 1.56 0.23
CA THR A 94 -3.90 0.29 0.52
C THR A 94 -5.39 0.36 0.18
N PRO A 95 -5.94 -0.57 -0.60
CA PRO A 95 -7.39 -0.73 -0.73
C PRO A 95 -7.98 -1.09 0.63
N LEU A 96 -8.73 -0.16 1.24
CA LEU A 96 -9.33 -0.37 2.55
C LEU A 96 -10.72 0.25 2.60
N LEU A 97 -11.69 -0.52 3.08
CA LEU A 97 -13.03 -0.07 3.41
C LEU A 97 -13.14 0.12 4.93
N HIS A 98 -13.31 1.35 5.36
CA HIS A 98 -13.61 1.70 6.75
C HIS A 98 -15.10 1.97 6.90
N ILE A 99 -15.83 1.05 7.52
CA ILE A 99 -17.24 1.24 7.89
C ILE A 99 -17.28 1.77 9.32
N THR A 100 -17.99 2.86 9.54
CA THR A 100 -18.19 3.39 10.88
C THR A 100 -19.68 3.65 11.14
N GLY A 101 -20.09 3.50 12.38
CA GLY A 101 -21.42 3.91 12.79
C GLY A 101 -21.61 5.43 12.71
N GLN A 102 -22.85 5.85 12.87
CA GLN A 102 -23.23 7.25 13.08
C GLN A 102 -24.45 7.30 13.99
N VAL A 103 -24.68 8.41 14.68
CA VAL A 103 -25.89 8.64 15.44
C VAL A 103 -27.13 8.51 14.53
N GLU A 104 -28.31 8.36 15.10
CA GLU A 104 -29.56 8.30 14.34
C GLU A 104 -29.69 9.51 13.41
N LYS A 105 -30.24 9.28 12.22
CA LYS A 105 -30.38 10.32 11.19
C LYS A 105 -31.10 11.58 11.68
N ALA A 106 -32.04 11.45 12.61
CA ALA A 106 -32.77 12.57 13.18
C ALA A 106 -31.91 13.53 14.00
N TYR A 107 -30.74 13.09 14.49
CA TYR A 107 -29.83 13.88 15.33
C TYR A 107 -28.54 14.28 14.63
N LEU A 108 -28.40 13.94 13.35
CA LEU A 108 -27.22 14.30 12.56
C LEU A 108 -27.08 15.81 12.44
N ASP A 109 -25.83 16.26 12.64
CA ASP A 109 -25.43 17.66 12.44
C ASP A 109 -26.23 18.66 13.36
N ALA A 110 -26.84 18.16 14.44
CA ALA A 110 -27.67 18.95 15.35
C ALA A 110 -26.84 19.70 16.44
N ASP A 111 -25.63 19.24 16.74
CA ASP A 111 -24.77 19.73 17.85
C ASP A 111 -25.56 19.79 19.18
N ALA A 112 -26.37 18.75 19.42
CA ALA A 112 -27.28 18.68 20.56
C ALA A 112 -26.71 17.97 21.78
N GLY A 113 -25.45 17.51 21.70
CA GLY A 113 -24.78 16.73 22.75
C GLY A 113 -25.27 15.28 22.84
N PHE A 114 -25.71 14.71 21.71
CA PHE A 114 -26.05 13.30 21.64
C PHE A 114 -24.80 12.45 21.89
N ILE A 115 -24.96 11.32 22.60
CA ILE A 115 -23.82 10.46 22.94
C ILE A 115 -23.09 10.02 21.66
N HIS A 116 -21.77 10.17 21.61
CA HIS A 116 -20.88 9.94 20.48
C HIS A 116 -21.11 10.88 19.27
N GLU A 117 -21.91 11.93 19.41
CA GLU A 117 -22.01 12.95 18.37
C GLU A 117 -20.67 13.67 18.17
N THR A 118 -20.36 14.02 16.93
CA THR A 118 -19.31 14.99 16.58
C THR A 118 -19.88 16.02 15.61
N ARG A 119 -19.30 17.21 15.62
CA ARG A 119 -19.78 18.31 14.75
C ARG A 119 -19.71 17.95 13.27
N ASP A 120 -18.65 17.26 12.83
CA ASP A 120 -18.46 16.87 11.42
C ASP A 120 -17.62 15.60 11.30
N GLN A 121 -18.25 14.43 11.51
CA GLN A 121 -17.57 13.15 11.34
C GLN A 121 -17.15 12.94 9.89
N LEU A 122 -18.02 13.25 8.95
CA LEU A 122 -17.72 13.08 7.52
C LEU A 122 -16.56 13.96 7.06
N GLY A 123 -16.39 15.15 7.63
CA GLY A 123 -15.31 16.07 7.35
C GLY A 123 -13.94 15.49 7.70
N PHE A 124 -13.76 14.97 8.92
CA PHE A 124 -12.46 14.37 9.26
C PHE A 124 -12.21 13.03 8.55
N LEU A 125 -13.26 12.25 8.24
CA LEU A 125 -13.13 11.06 7.40
C LEU A 125 -12.67 11.41 5.99
N ARG A 126 -13.16 12.49 5.39
CA ARG A 126 -12.69 13.00 4.10
C ARG A 126 -11.21 13.41 4.12
N ALA A 127 -10.76 14.02 5.20
CA ALA A 127 -9.38 14.48 5.34
C ALA A 127 -8.35 13.33 5.43
N CYS A 128 -8.76 12.15 5.93
CA CYS A 128 -7.87 11.01 6.13
C CYS A 128 -8.08 9.85 5.14
N SER A 129 -9.00 9.99 4.18
CA SER A 129 -9.36 8.96 3.21
C SER A 129 -9.17 9.43 1.77
N LYS A 130 -9.10 8.50 0.83
CA LYS A 130 -9.23 8.78 -0.58
C LYS A 130 -10.61 9.36 -0.91
N ARG A 131 -11.66 8.80 -0.30
CA ARG A 131 -13.05 9.28 -0.33
C ARG A 131 -13.78 8.91 0.96
N ALA A 132 -14.85 9.65 1.27
CA ALA A 132 -15.75 9.31 2.36
C ALA A 132 -17.20 9.54 1.95
N TYR A 133 -18.07 8.63 2.39
CA TYR A 133 -19.49 8.61 2.06
C TYR A 133 -20.36 8.55 3.32
N ARG A 134 -21.57 9.09 3.23
CA ARG A 134 -22.65 8.88 4.21
C ARG A 134 -23.79 8.13 3.53
N VAL A 135 -24.28 7.11 4.17
CA VAL A 135 -25.54 6.45 3.76
C VAL A 135 -26.71 7.27 4.27
N ASN A 136 -27.55 7.79 3.37
CA ASN A 136 -28.67 8.68 3.70
C ASN A 136 -30.02 7.97 3.71
N SER A 137 -30.13 6.78 3.11
CA SER A 137 -31.33 5.94 3.16
C SER A 137 -30.97 4.46 3.09
N ALA A 138 -31.88 3.62 3.57
CA ALA A 138 -31.70 2.17 3.61
C ALA A 138 -31.49 1.58 2.20
N GLU A 139 -32.25 2.07 1.21
CA GLU A 139 -32.22 1.59 -0.18
C GLU A 139 -30.87 1.86 -0.88
N GLN A 140 -30.13 2.89 -0.43
CA GLN A 140 -28.82 3.25 -1.01
C GLN A 140 -27.66 2.49 -0.40
N ALA A 141 -27.84 1.81 0.73
CA ALA A 141 -26.74 1.28 1.53
C ALA A 141 -25.82 0.35 0.72
N VAL A 142 -26.41 -0.63 0.01
CA VAL A 142 -25.63 -1.58 -0.81
C VAL A 142 -24.86 -0.85 -1.92
N ALA A 143 -25.51 0.05 -2.64
CA ALA A 143 -24.88 0.80 -3.72
C ALA A 143 -23.73 1.68 -3.22
N VAL A 144 -23.87 2.29 -2.03
CA VAL A 144 -22.80 3.09 -1.41
C VAL A 144 -21.62 2.21 -0.99
N ILE A 145 -21.87 1.02 -0.40
CA ILE A 145 -20.80 0.08 -0.05
C ILE A 145 -20.05 -0.41 -1.29
N GLN A 146 -20.77 -0.82 -2.34
CA GLN A 146 -20.14 -1.26 -3.59
C GLN A 146 -19.30 -0.14 -4.23
N ARG A 147 -19.84 1.07 -4.24
CA ARG A 147 -19.08 2.24 -4.72
C ARG A 147 -17.84 2.51 -3.89
N ALA A 148 -17.93 2.39 -2.58
CA ALA A 148 -16.79 2.58 -1.69
C ALA A 148 -15.69 1.51 -1.91
N ILE A 149 -16.07 0.26 -2.12
CA ILE A 149 -15.15 -0.83 -2.47
C ILE A 149 -14.50 -0.54 -3.82
N LEU A 150 -15.28 -0.20 -4.84
CA LEU A 150 -14.78 0.14 -6.17
C LEU A 150 -13.78 1.30 -6.12
N ASP A 151 -14.10 2.37 -5.38
CA ASP A 151 -13.18 3.51 -5.21
C ASP A 151 -11.90 3.12 -4.46
N ALA A 152 -11.99 2.24 -3.44
CA ALA A 152 -10.83 1.77 -2.70
C ALA A 152 -9.87 0.98 -3.60
N GLN A 153 -10.39 0.14 -4.48
CA GLN A 153 -9.64 -0.73 -5.39
C GLN A 153 -9.25 -0.07 -6.71
N THR A 154 -9.90 1.04 -7.10
CA THR A 154 -9.51 1.79 -8.31
C THR A 154 -8.19 2.52 -8.08
N VAL A 155 -7.25 2.38 -9.02
CA VAL A 155 -5.92 3.01 -8.93
C VAL A 155 -5.97 4.54 -9.15
N PRO A 156 -5.13 5.31 -8.46
CA PRO A 156 -4.35 4.92 -7.31
C PRO A 156 -5.24 4.47 -6.15
N CYS A 157 -5.03 3.25 -5.65
CA CYS A 157 -5.81 2.69 -4.55
C CYS A 157 -5.71 3.53 -3.27
N GLY A 158 -6.63 3.30 -2.32
CA GLY A 158 -6.56 3.99 -1.04
C GLY A 158 -7.76 3.69 -0.14
N PRO A 159 -7.72 4.08 1.13
CA PRO A 159 -8.80 3.86 2.07
C PRO A 159 -10.03 4.70 1.71
N VAL A 160 -11.20 4.10 1.83
CA VAL A 160 -12.50 4.78 1.67
C VAL A 160 -13.31 4.56 2.94
N ALA A 161 -13.88 5.63 3.48
CA ALA A 161 -14.72 5.58 4.66
C ALA A 161 -16.21 5.65 4.29
N VAL A 162 -17.03 4.91 5.04
CA VAL A 162 -18.50 4.97 4.93
C VAL A 162 -19.08 5.08 6.34
N GLU A 163 -19.76 6.18 6.62
CA GLU A 163 -20.54 6.32 7.86
C GLU A 163 -22.01 5.97 7.62
N ILE A 164 -22.58 5.21 8.56
CA ILE A 164 -23.95 4.68 8.42
C ILE A 164 -24.73 4.92 9.71
N PRO A 165 -25.78 5.76 9.70
CA PRO A 165 -26.65 5.96 10.85
C PRO A 165 -27.25 4.66 11.37
N ILE A 166 -27.32 4.50 12.71
CA ILE A 166 -27.73 3.25 13.35
C ILE A 166 -29.17 2.86 13.01
N ASP A 167 -30.07 3.82 12.89
CA ASP A 167 -31.46 3.59 12.48
C ASP A 167 -31.55 3.07 11.03
N ILE A 168 -30.68 3.53 10.14
CA ILE A 168 -30.56 3.01 8.77
C ILE A 168 -30.04 1.57 8.79
N GLN A 169 -29.02 1.24 9.60
CA GLN A 169 -28.49 -0.12 9.69
C GLN A 169 -29.55 -1.15 10.09
N SER A 170 -30.49 -0.75 10.94
CA SER A 170 -31.59 -1.58 11.44
C SER A 170 -32.81 -1.61 10.52
N SER A 171 -32.89 -0.70 9.53
CA SER A 171 -34.04 -0.61 8.61
C SER A 171 -34.13 -1.84 7.72
N LEU A 172 -35.37 -2.16 7.32
CA LEU A 172 -35.67 -3.27 6.42
C LEU A 172 -35.71 -2.82 4.96
N VAL A 173 -34.99 -3.53 4.11
CA VAL A 173 -34.98 -3.35 2.64
C VAL A 173 -35.38 -4.63 1.94
N SER A 174 -35.83 -4.53 0.68
CA SER A 174 -36.00 -5.72 -0.16
C SER A 174 -34.64 -6.37 -0.43
N SER A 175 -34.54 -7.70 -0.43
CA SER A 175 -33.34 -8.42 -0.85
C SER A 175 -32.93 -8.13 -2.29
N SER A 176 -33.86 -7.57 -3.11
CA SER A 176 -33.54 -7.10 -4.47
C SER A 176 -32.55 -5.94 -4.58
N VAL A 177 -32.20 -5.30 -3.45
CA VAL A 177 -31.10 -4.30 -3.43
C VAL A 177 -29.72 -4.92 -3.63
N LEU A 178 -29.59 -6.24 -3.39
CA LEU A 178 -28.36 -6.97 -3.63
C LEU A 178 -28.07 -7.05 -5.14
N SER A 179 -26.89 -6.68 -5.54
CA SER A 179 -26.44 -6.73 -6.93
C SER A 179 -25.07 -7.40 -7.03
N GLN A 180 -24.69 -7.79 -8.23
CA GLN A 180 -23.38 -8.41 -8.45
C GLN A 180 -22.24 -7.42 -8.14
N PRO A 181 -21.08 -7.90 -7.67
CA PRO A 181 -19.88 -7.10 -7.48
C PRO A 181 -19.48 -6.35 -8.75
N VAL A 182 -19.02 -5.12 -8.58
CA VAL A 182 -18.46 -4.30 -9.66
C VAL A 182 -16.95 -4.31 -9.55
N ALA A 183 -16.25 -4.83 -10.56
CA ALA A 183 -14.82 -4.84 -10.60
C ALA A 183 -14.26 -3.46 -11.06
N PRO A 184 -13.08 -3.05 -10.60
CA PRO A 184 -12.37 -1.90 -11.14
C PRO A 184 -12.12 -2.03 -12.64
N ALA A 185 -12.03 -0.89 -13.34
CA ALA A 185 -11.63 -0.89 -14.74
C ALA A 185 -10.20 -1.47 -14.89
N PRO A 186 -9.89 -2.09 -16.04
CA PRO A 186 -8.53 -2.53 -16.35
C PRO A 186 -7.52 -1.38 -16.21
N LEU A 187 -6.28 -1.71 -15.82
CA LEU A 187 -5.22 -0.72 -15.70
C LEU A 187 -4.92 -0.09 -17.07
N PRO A 188 -4.71 1.23 -17.14
CA PRO A 188 -4.36 1.88 -18.38
C PRO A 188 -2.98 1.40 -18.85
N ALA A 189 -2.91 0.86 -20.07
CA ALA A 189 -1.66 0.50 -20.71
C ALA A 189 -0.94 1.76 -21.22
N ALA A 190 0.41 1.75 -21.19
CA ALA A 190 1.18 2.74 -21.91
C ALA A 190 1.01 2.54 -23.42
N SER A 191 1.09 3.61 -24.22
CA SER A 191 1.01 3.49 -25.68
C SER A 191 2.24 2.76 -26.26
N ASP A 192 2.07 2.10 -27.41
CA ASP A 192 3.16 1.43 -28.09
C ASP A 192 4.31 2.38 -28.45
N GLU A 193 3.99 3.65 -28.76
CA GLU A 193 4.99 4.67 -29.03
C GLU A 193 5.78 5.04 -27.76
N ALA A 194 5.15 5.06 -26.59
CA ALA A 194 5.84 5.33 -25.33
C ALA A 194 6.77 4.15 -24.97
N VAL A 195 6.31 2.91 -25.18
CA VAL A 195 7.13 1.71 -25.00
C VAL A 195 8.34 1.73 -25.96
N GLU A 196 8.14 2.08 -27.23
CA GLU A 196 9.22 2.13 -28.22
C GLU A 196 10.23 3.24 -27.88
N ARG A 197 9.78 4.45 -27.56
CA ARG A 197 10.68 5.54 -27.14
C ARG A 197 11.52 5.13 -25.95
N LEU A 198 10.91 4.50 -24.95
CA LEU A 198 11.61 4.06 -23.74
C LEU A 198 12.61 2.94 -24.05
N TYR A 199 12.25 2.00 -24.92
CA TYR A 199 13.17 0.95 -25.37
C TYR A 199 14.39 1.54 -26.07
N GLN A 200 14.22 2.53 -26.97
CA GLN A 200 15.33 3.19 -27.64
C GLN A 200 16.26 3.93 -26.64
N ARG A 201 15.70 4.58 -25.62
CA ARG A 201 16.50 5.17 -24.53
C ARG A 201 17.29 4.09 -23.77
N MET A 202 16.63 3.00 -23.42
CA MET A 202 17.27 1.85 -22.76
C MET A 202 18.38 1.26 -23.59
N LYS A 203 18.17 1.13 -24.90
CA LYS A 203 19.19 0.61 -25.85
C LYS A 203 20.42 1.51 -25.91
N GLN A 204 20.25 2.82 -25.90
CA GLN A 204 21.34 3.82 -25.94
C GLN A 204 22.09 3.93 -24.62
N ALA A 205 21.40 3.76 -23.49
CA ALA A 205 22.00 3.88 -22.17
C ALA A 205 23.06 2.78 -21.94
N LYS A 206 24.20 3.17 -21.38
CA LYS A 206 25.28 2.25 -21.02
C LYS A 206 25.12 1.73 -19.58
N ARG A 207 24.62 2.57 -18.68
CA ARG A 207 24.45 2.31 -17.24
C ARG A 207 23.03 2.71 -16.79
N PRO A 208 21.98 2.02 -17.29
CA PRO A 208 20.60 2.36 -16.93
C PRO A 208 20.30 2.02 -15.46
N LEU A 209 19.57 2.91 -14.80
CA LEU A 209 19.06 2.77 -13.43
C LEU A 209 17.55 2.60 -13.45
N LEU A 210 17.03 1.64 -12.69
CA LEU A 210 15.61 1.46 -12.41
C LEU A 210 15.34 1.73 -10.91
N TRP A 211 14.56 2.76 -10.61
CA TRP A 211 14.08 3.09 -9.26
C TRP A 211 12.66 2.52 -9.09
N LEU A 212 12.51 1.58 -8.14
CA LEU A 212 11.25 0.88 -7.90
C LEU A 212 10.49 1.46 -6.69
N GLY A 213 9.22 1.75 -6.88
CA GLY A 213 8.28 2.07 -5.82
C GLY A 213 7.27 0.96 -5.54
N GLY A 214 6.33 1.23 -4.62
CA GLY A 214 5.25 0.29 -4.29
C GLY A 214 4.30 -0.02 -5.45
N GLY A 215 4.18 0.88 -6.43
CA GLY A 215 3.39 0.62 -7.64
C GLY A 215 3.93 -0.50 -8.52
N ALA A 216 5.19 -0.92 -8.31
CA ALA A 216 5.84 -2.00 -9.06
C ALA A 216 5.86 -3.36 -8.32
N LEU A 217 5.12 -3.53 -7.22
CA LEU A 217 5.15 -4.76 -6.42
C LEU A 217 4.82 -6.04 -7.21
N ALA A 218 3.97 -5.95 -8.22
CA ALA A 218 3.61 -7.06 -9.08
C ALA A 218 4.60 -7.32 -10.24
N CYS A 219 5.72 -6.57 -10.31
CA CYS A 219 6.61 -6.58 -11.49
C CYS A 219 7.88 -7.43 -11.30
N ALA A 220 7.96 -8.30 -10.30
CA ALA A 220 9.19 -9.01 -9.92
C ALA A 220 9.88 -9.73 -11.08
N ASP A 221 9.14 -10.44 -11.92
CA ASP A 221 9.69 -11.19 -13.06
C ASP A 221 10.27 -10.26 -14.14
N ALA A 222 9.57 -9.19 -14.49
CA ALA A 222 10.05 -8.21 -15.45
C ALA A 222 11.31 -7.51 -14.93
N VAL A 223 11.31 -7.11 -13.67
CA VAL A 223 12.44 -6.45 -13.02
C VAL A 223 13.66 -7.37 -12.97
N ARG A 224 13.48 -8.66 -12.66
CA ARG A 224 14.57 -9.65 -12.69
C ARG A 224 15.18 -9.74 -14.09
N LYS A 225 14.37 -9.88 -15.13
CA LYS A 225 14.86 -9.93 -16.53
C LYS A 225 15.63 -8.67 -16.92
N LEU A 226 15.16 -7.49 -16.51
CA LEU A 226 15.87 -6.24 -16.75
C LEU A 226 17.20 -6.19 -16.00
N ALA A 227 17.24 -6.64 -14.75
CA ALA A 227 18.47 -6.74 -13.97
C ALA A 227 19.46 -7.75 -14.58
N ASP A 228 18.98 -8.92 -15.05
CA ASP A 228 19.79 -9.92 -15.76
C ASP A 228 20.33 -9.37 -17.07
N ALA A 229 19.63 -8.45 -17.75
CA ALA A 229 20.11 -7.73 -18.90
C ALA A 229 21.19 -6.67 -18.58
N GLY A 230 21.36 -6.31 -17.29
CA GLY A 230 22.40 -5.39 -16.85
C GLY A 230 21.89 -4.06 -16.28
N VAL A 231 20.58 -3.89 -16.12
CA VAL A 231 19.98 -2.72 -15.49
C VAL A 231 20.25 -2.73 -13.97
N VAL A 232 20.76 -1.63 -13.45
CA VAL A 232 20.95 -1.47 -11.99
C VAL A 232 19.62 -1.10 -11.34
N VAL A 233 19.31 -1.69 -10.21
CA VAL A 233 18.01 -1.52 -9.54
C VAL A 233 18.19 -0.97 -8.14
N ILE A 234 17.48 0.10 -7.82
CA ILE A 234 17.34 0.62 -6.46
C ILE A 234 15.86 0.61 -6.06
N SER A 235 15.57 0.27 -4.81
CA SER A 235 14.20 0.20 -4.33
C SER A 235 13.89 1.30 -3.31
N SER A 236 12.70 1.87 -3.40
CA SER A 236 12.12 2.59 -2.27
C SER A 236 11.91 1.63 -1.09
N THR A 237 11.66 2.14 0.09
CA THR A 237 11.39 1.29 1.26
C THR A 237 10.21 0.33 1.02
N HIS A 238 9.18 0.78 0.31
CA HIS A 238 8.00 -0.05 -0.02
C HIS A 238 8.20 -0.94 -1.24
N GLY A 239 9.13 -0.62 -2.13
CA GLY A 239 9.47 -1.44 -3.30
C GLY A 239 10.50 -2.54 -3.03
N ARG A 240 10.91 -2.74 -1.77
CA ARG A 240 11.92 -3.75 -1.42
C ARG A 240 11.42 -5.17 -1.70
N GLY A 241 12.34 -6.00 -2.15
CA GLY A 241 12.05 -7.40 -2.48
C GLY A 241 11.45 -7.62 -3.87
N ILE A 242 11.06 -6.58 -4.62
CA ILE A 242 10.68 -6.72 -6.04
C ILE A 242 11.84 -7.33 -6.81
N LEU A 243 13.06 -6.81 -6.63
CA LEU A 243 14.29 -7.53 -6.92
C LEU A 243 14.89 -8.00 -5.59
N PRO A 244 15.16 -9.29 -5.40
CA PRO A 244 15.79 -9.77 -4.17
C PRO A 244 17.09 -9.02 -3.87
N ASP A 245 17.30 -8.70 -2.58
CA ASP A 245 18.52 -8.01 -2.14
C ASP A 245 19.82 -8.80 -2.38
N SER A 246 19.71 -10.11 -2.66
CA SER A 246 20.82 -10.98 -3.04
C SER A 246 21.24 -10.84 -4.50
N HIS A 247 20.43 -10.20 -5.35
CA HIS A 247 20.77 -10.04 -6.75
C HIS A 247 21.94 -9.06 -6.90
N PRO A 248 23.00 -9.36 -7.72
CA PRO A 248 24.20 -8.54 -7.81
C PRO A 248 23.95 -7.11 -8.31
N ARG A 249 22.83 -6.86 -9.01
CA ARG A 249 22.43 -5.54 -9.48
C ARG A 249 21.45 -4.80 -8.56
N SER A 250 21.13 -5.37 -7.40
CA SER A 250 20.27 -4.76 -6.40
C SER A 250 21.06 -3.81 -5.51
N LEU A 251 20.87 -2.50 -5.66
CA LEU A 251 21.38 -1.50 -4.73
C LEU A 251 20.55 -1.47 -3.43
N ARG A 252 19.56 -2.36 -3.30
CA ARG A 252 18.65 -2.45 -2.16
C ARG A 252 17.94 -1.12 -1.89
N ALA A 253 17.73 -0.73 -0.61
CA ALA A 253 17.23 0.57 -0.19
C ALA A 253 18.37 1.46 0.39
N PHE A 254 19.58 1.36 -0.16
CA PHE A 254 20.75 2.11 0.33
C PHE A 254 20.89 3.52 -0.27
N HIS A 255 19.79 4.10 -0.73
CA HIS A 255 19.71 5.39 -1.42
C HIS A 255 20.34 6.58 -0.66
N ASN A 256 20.52 6.47 0.67
CA ASN A 256 21.18 7.49 1.49
C ASN A 256 22.65 7.19 1.78
N SER A 257 23.26 6.16 1.17
CA SER A 257 24.67 5.82 1.33
C SER A 257 25.54 6.60 0.33
N PRO A 258 26.64 7.24 0.77
CA PRO A 258 27.57 7.91 -0.14
C PRO A 258 28.14 6.98 -1.22
N SER A 259 28.44 5.72 -0.89
CA SER A 259 28.95 4.75 -1.87
C SER A 259 27.93 4.42 -2.97
N ILE A 260 26.63 4.38 -2.61
CA ILE A 260 25.57 4.16 -3.59
C ILE A 260 25.33 5.42 -4.41
N GLU A 261 25.39 6.60 -3.81
CA GLU A 261 25.32 7.86 -4.58
C GLU A 261 26.40 7.93 -5.66
N ALA A 262 27.61 7.48 -5.36
CA ALA A 262 28.69 7.39 -6.34
C ALA A 262 28.38 6.46 -7.51
N ILE A 263 27.60 5.38 -7.29
CA ILE A 263 27.06 4.53 -8.37
C ILE A 263 25.97 5.27 -9.15
N LEU A 264 25.02 5.92 -8.45
CA LEU A 264 23.93 6.65 -9.09
C LEU A 264 24.46 7.72 -10.04
N THR A 265 25.45 8.50 -9.63
CA THR A 265 26.04 9.59 -10.46
C THR A 265 26.70 9.10 -11.74
N GLN A 266 27.04 7.83 -11.85
CA GLN A 266 27.63 7.22 -13.04
C GLN A 266 26.57 6.63 -13.99
N CYS A 267 25.30 6.52 -13.57
CA CYS A 267 24.22 6.08 -14.44
C CYS A 267 23.87 7.19 -15.45
N ASP A 268 23.39 6.78 -16.63
CA ASP A 268 23.12 7.68 -17.75
C ASP A 268 21.62 7.66 -18.22
N LEU A 269 20.79 6.97 -17.46
CA LEU A 269 19.32 6.94 -17.60
C LEU A 269 18.70 6.54 -16.27
N THR A 270 17.67 7.24 -15.82
CA THR A 270 16.86 6.84 -14.67
C THR A 270 15.43 6.56 -15.08
N LEU A 271 14.98 5.33 -14.85
CA LEU A 271 13.56 4.97 -14.92
C LEU A 271 13.00 4.89 -13.51
N VAL A 272 11.92 5.61 -13.25
CA VAL A 272 11.20 5.59 -11.97
C VAL A 272 9.87 4.89 -12.19
N ALA A 273 9.68 3.73 -11.61
CA ALA A 273 8.47 2.92 -11.79
C ALA A 273 7.64 2.86 -10.50
N GLY A 274 6.44 3.45 -10.53
CA GLY A 274 5.47 3.42 -9.44
C GLY A 274 5.99 3.99 -8.12
N SER A 275 6.82 5.03 -8.17
CA SER A 275 7.43 5.67 -6.99
C SER A 275 7.18 7.16 -6.96
N ARG A 276 6.79 7.64 -5.77
CA ARG A 276 6.65 9.07 -5.49
C ARG A 276 7.99 9.78 -5.19
N LEU A 277 9.12 9.06 -5.14
CA LEU A 277 10.44 9.60 -4.77
C LEU A 277 10.34 10.41 -3.46
N ARG A 278 10.01 9.75 -2.37
CA ARG A 278 9.73 10.38 -1.07
C ARG A 278 10.95 11.10 -0.49
N SER A 279 10.70 12.12 0.33
CA SER A 279 11.74 12.95 0.96
C SER A 279 12.79 12.14 1.74
N ASN A 280 12.37 11.14 2.52
CA ASN A 280 13.25 10.29 3.31
C ASN A 280 14.15 9.36 2.49
N GLU A 281 13.80 9.10 1.24
CA GLU A 281 14.53 8.25 0.30
C GLU A 281 15.43 9.06 -0.63
N THR A 282 15.21 10.38 -0.73
CA THR A 282 15.88 11.27 -1.65
C THR A 282 16.57 12.46 -0.95
N ARG A 283 16.86 12.34 0.36
CA ARG A 283 17.44 13.41 1.18
C ARG A 283 16.70 14.73 1.03
N THR A 284 15.39 14.68 1.24
CA THR A 284 14.49 15.84 1.05
C THR A 284 14.64 16.45 -0.35
N TRP A 285 14.60 15.53 -1.36
CA TRP A 285 14.66 15.85 -2.80
C TRP A 285 15.96 16.53 -3.27
N THR A 286 17.05 16.36 -2.50
CA THR A 286 18.38 16.85 -2.88
C THR A 286 19.29 15.79 -3.49
N LEU A 287 18.88 14.51 -3.48
CA LEU A 287 19.63 13.43 -4.13
C LEU A 287 19.68 13.67 -5.65
N PRO A 288 20.87 13.82 -6.25
CA PRO A 288 20.97 13.98 -7.68
C PRO A 288 20.59 12.67 -8.39
N LEU A 289 19.50 12.68 -9.18
CA LEU A 289 19.13 11.56 -10.00
C LEU A 289 19.68 11.73 -11.42
N PRO A 290 20.29 10.68 -11.99
CA PRO A 290 20.84 10.71 -13.37
C PRO A 290 19.77 11.06 -14.40
N ARG A 291 20.24 11.74 -15.46
CA ARG A 291 19.36 12.12 -16.56
C ARG A 291 19.74 11.41 -17.86
N PRO A 292 18.76 11.20 -18.77
CA PRO A 292 17.35 11.59 -18.66
C PRO A 292 16.61 10.81 -17.57
N LEU A 293 15.65 11.46 -16.89
CA LEU A 293 14.76 10.85 -15.91
C LEU A 293 13.39 10.64 -16.54
N VAL A 294 12.96 9.39 -16.61
CA VAL A 294 11.63 8.98 -17.09
C VAL A 294 10.81 8.47 -15.91
N GLN A 295 9.69 9.10 -15.63
CA GLN A 295 8.77 8.67 -14.57
C GLN A 295 7.58 7.92 -15.17
N ILE A 296 7.31 6.74 -14.65
CA ILE A 296 6.19 5.87 -15.04
C ILE A 296 5.27 5.77 -13.83
N ASP A 297 4.06 6.28 -13.92
CA ASP A 297 3.10 6.25 -12.83
C ASP A 297 1.67 6.09 -13.36
N ILE A 298 0.86 5.35 -12.61
CA ILE A 298 -0.56 5.16 -12.90
C ILE A 298 -1.38 6.41 -12.56
N ASP A 299 -0.91 7.23 -11.59
CA ASP A 299 -1.52 8.49 -11.17
C ASP A 299 -1.02 9.63 -12.07
N PRO A 300 -1.86 10.20 -12.95
CA PRO A 300 -1.45 11.34 -13.77
C PRO A 300 -1.05 12.57 -12.94
N ALA A 301 -1.54 12.68 -11.69
CA ALA A 301 -1.17 13.75 -10.78
C ALA A 301 0.20 13.53 -10.11
N ALA A 302 0.85 12.38 -10.32
CA ALA A 302 2.22 12.13 -9.85
C ALA A 302 3.27 12.89 -10.68
N ALA A 303 2.90 13.36 -11.88
CA ALA A 303 3.78 14.07 -12.80
C ALA A 303 4.47 15.28 -12.14
N ASN A 304 5.81 15.29 -12.17
CA ASN A 304 6.63 16.39 -11.66
C ASN A 304 6.36 16.81 -10.21
N ARG A 305 5.77 15.90 -9.39
CA ARG A 305 5.40 16.22 -8.01
C ARG A 305 6.62 16.53 -7.13
N ASN A 306 7.69 15.75 -7.27
CA ASN A 306 8.88 15.84 -6.43
C ASN A 306 10.18 16.09 -7.23
N TYR A 307 10.28 15.51 -8.42
CA TYR A 307 11.38 15.71 -9.36
C TYR A 307 10.81 16.08 -10.73
N LEU A 308 11.45 17.02 -11.41
CA LEU A 308 11.13 17.30 -12.81
C LEU A 308 11.66 16.12 -13.66
N ALA A 309 10.77 15.40 -14.30
CA ALA A 309 11.14 14.35 -15.23
C ALA A 309 11.31 14.92 -16.65
N ASP A 310 12.22 14.31 -17.41
CA ASP A 310 12.40 14.63 -18.84
C ASP A 310 11.27 14.03 -19.68
N GLU A 311 10.66 12.94 -19.19
CA GLU A 311 9.48 12.31 -19.78
C GLU A 311 8.58 11.70 -18.70
N GLN A 312 7.26 11.90 -18.86
CA GLN A 312 6.23 11.28 -18.04
C GLN A 312 5.47 10.27 -18.87
N ILE A 313 5.33 9.04 -18.36
CA ILE A 313 4.51 8.00 -18.97
C ILE A 313 3.40 7.66 -17.99
N ASN A 314 2.17 8.03 -18.33
CA ASN A 314 1.01 7.64 -17.55
C ASN A 314 0.52 6.27 -17.98
N GLY A 315 0.54 5.30 -17.05
CA GLY A 315 0.12 3.93 -17.31
C GLY A 315 0.63 2.95 -16.28
N ASP A 316 0.22 1.69 -16.44
CA ASP A 316 0.68 0.59 -15.61
C ASP A 316 2.17 0.31 -15.85
N CYS A 317 2.96 0.46 -14.81
CA CYS A 317 4.39 0.18 -14.90
C CYS A 317 4.68 -1.32 -15.15
N GLY A 318 3.80 -2.23 -14.73
CA GLY A 318 3.96 -3.66 -14.97
C GLY A 318 3.89 -4.02 -16.45
N ALA A 319 2.89 -3.52 -17.16
CA ALA A 319 2.76 -3.73 -18.60
C ALA A 319 3.99 -3.18 -19.36
N LEU A 320 4.45 -1.97 -18.98
CA LEU A 320 5.59 -1.33 -19.61
C LEU A 320 6.91 -2.04 -19.31
N LEU A 321 7.17 -2.40 -18.04
CA LEU A 321 8.39 -3.13 -17.68
C LEU A 321 8.44 -4.53 -18.33
N ASN A 322 7.31 -5.23 -18.47
CA ASN A 322 7.23 -6.50 -19.20
C ASN A 322 7.55 -6.31 -20.68
N ALA A 323 7.02 -5.27 -21.33
CA ALA A 323 7.31 -4.96 -22.73
C ALA A 323 8.79 -4.64 -22.98
N LEU A 324 9.44 -3.93 -22.03
CA LEU A 324 10.89 -3.68 -22.09
C LEU A 324 11.70 -4.95 -21.86
N ALA A 325 11.34 -5.74 -20.84
CA ALA A 325 12.03 -6.98 -20.51
C ALA A 325 11.96 -8.01 -21.65
N ALA A 326 10.90 -8.00 -22.44
CA ALA A 326 10.76 -8.86 -23.61
C ALA A 326 11.67 -8.48 -24.80
N ARG A 327 12.20 -7.25 -24.79
CA ARG A 327 13.02 -6.70 -25.90
C ARG A 327 14.53 -6.68 -25.59
N LEU A 328 14.92 -6.86 -24.33
CA LEU A 328 16.32 -6.88 -23.89
C LEU A 328 16.79 -8.32 -23.73
N SER A 329 18.02 -8.60 -24.17
CA SER A 329 18.64 -9.90 -23.99
C SER A 329 19.39 -9.98 -22.67
N PRO A 330 19.44 -11.16 -22.01
CA PRO A 330 20.29 -11.36 -20.84
C PRO A 330 21.74 -10.97 -21.14
N GLY A 331 22.37 -10.22 -20.26
CA GLY A 331 23.76 -9.80 -20.39
C GLY A 331 24.01 -8.65 -21.38
N GLU A 332 22.99 -8.10 -22.04
CA GLU A 332 23.16 -7.06 -23.08
C GLU A 332 23.90 -5.80 -22.57
N LYS A 333 23.70 -5.44 -21.29
CA LYS A 333 24.31 -4.29 -20.62
C LYS A 333 25.32 -4.69 -19.54
N VAL A 334 25.68 -5.96 -19.44
CA VAL A 334 26.60 -6.45 -18.43
C VAL A 334 28.02 -6.00 -18.74
N ASN A 335 28.69 -5.45 -17.73
CA ASN A 335 30.10 -5.04 -17.75
C ASN A 335 30.76 -5.47 -16.43
N ALA A 336 31.78 -6.30 -16.51
CA ALA A 336 32.42 -6.92 -15.34
C ALA A 336 33.06 -5.88 -14.39
N GLU A 337 33.64 -4.79 -14.94
CA GLU A 337 34.22 -3.71 -14.15
C GLU A 337 33.14 -2.95 -13.39
N TRP A 338 32.03 -2.63 -14.06
CA TRP A 338 30.87 -1.99 -13.47
C TRP A 338 30.22 -2.87 -12.40
N ASP A 339 30.15 -4.17 -12.59
CA ASP A 339 29.63 -5.12 -11.60
C ASP A 339 30.51 -5.16 -10.33
N ALA A 340 31.82 -5.09 -10.49
CA ALA A 340 32.76 -5.02 -9.37
C ALA A 340 32.62 -3.69 -8.58
N GLU A 341 32.41 -2.57 -9.28
CA GLU A 341 32.15 -1.28 -8.63
C GLU A 341 30.84 -1.32 -7.81
N ILE A 342 29.75 -1.86 -8.39
CA ILE A 342 28.47 -2.04 -7.71
C ILE A 342 28.63 -2.91 -6.47
N ALA A 343 29.28 -4.06 -6.59
CA ALA A 343 29.51 -4.98 -5.47
C ALA A 343 30.28 -4.30 -4.34
N THR A 344 31.33 -3.55 -4.66
CA THR A 344 32.13 -2.78 -3.71
C THR A 344 31.28 -1.71 -3.00
N ALA A 345 30.46 -0.98 -3.75
CA ALA A 345 29.60 0.07 -3.19
C ALA A 345 28.54 -0.50 -2.23
N ILE A 346 27.93 -1.64 -2.58
CA ILE A 346 26.96 -2.35 -1.72
C ILE A 346 27.65 -2.81 -0.42
N GLN A 347 28.84 -3.40 -0.51
CA GLN A 347 29.61 -3.84 0.66
C GLN A 347 29.96 -2.68 1.58
N GLN A 348 30.38 -1.55 1.04
CA GLN A 348 30.66 -0.32 1.81
C GLN A 348 29.39 0.20 2.49
N ALA A 349 28.26 0.26 1.78
CA ALA A 349 26.98 0.71 2.32
C ALA A 349 26.51 -0.21 3.46
N GLU A 350 26.58 -1.53 3.27
CA GLU A 350 26.22 -2.51 4.30
C GLU A 350 27.13 -2.41 5.52
N SER A 351 28.46 -2.29 5.32
CA SER A 351 29.42 -2.17 6.42
C SER A 351 29.20 -0.90 7.25
N ALA A 352 28.98 0.23 6.59
CA ALA A 352 28.69 1.50 7.27
C ALA A 352 27.37 1.42 8.07
N LEU A 353 26.34 0.79 7.50
CA LEU A 353 25.06 0.61 8.18
C LEU A 353 25.17 -0.34 9.36
N ARG A 354 25.94 -1.43 9.26
CA ARG A 354 26.22 -2.34 10.37
C ARG A 354 26.94 -1.61 11.52
N GLN A 355 27.92 -0.79 11.21
CA GLN A 355 28.60 0.02 12.21
C GLN A 355 27.65 1.01 12.88
N GLN A 356 26.81 1.69 12.13
CA GLN A 356 25.78 2.60 12.65
C GLN A 356 24.75 1.88 13.54
N SER A 357 24.39 0.64 13.17
CA SER A 357 23.41 -0.17 13.90
C SER A 357 23.95 -0.73 15.22
N GLY A 358 25.27 -0.88 15.38
CA GLY A 358 25.88 -1.45 16.58
C GLY A 358 25.31 -2.83 16.92
N GLU A 359 24.91 -3.04 18.19
CA GLU A 359 24.34 -4.31 18.66
C GLU A 359 23.04 -4.73 17.92
N TYR A 360 22.30 -3.78 17.35
CA TYR A 360 21.12 -4.10 16.54
C TYR A 360 21.48 -4.87 15.26
N ALA A 361 22.72 -4.80 14.77
CA ALA A 361 23.15 -5.62 13.65
C ALA A 361 23.17 -7.11 14.02
N LYS A 362 23.56 -7.46 15.24
CA LYS A 362 23.52 -8.84 15.77
C LYS A 362 22.07 -9.32 15.95
N LEU A 363 21.18 -8.43 16.43
CA LEU A 363 19.76 -8.73 16.54
C LEU A 363 19.15 -9.00 15.15
N ASN A 364 19.48 -8.18 14.16
CA ASN A 364 19.05 -8.40 12.77
C ASN A 364 19.50 -9.79 12.26
N ASP A 365 20.75 -10.17 12.50
CA ASP A 365 21.30 -11.43 12.04
C ASP A 365 20.63 -12.63 12.75
N ALA A 366 20.34 -12.50 14.05
CA ALA A 366 19.62 -13.52 14.81
C ALA A 366 18.17 -13.68 14.31
N ILE A 367 17.47 -12.59 14.03
CA ILE A 367 16.11 -12.63 13.47
C ILE A 367 16.14 -13.25 12.06
N ALA A 368 17.08 -12.85 11.22
CA ALA A 368 17.21 -13.40 9.87
C ALA A 368 17.54 -14.90 9.86
N ALA A 369 18.32 -15.36 10.84
CA ALA A 369 18.63 -16.79 10.99
C ALA A 369 17.46 -17.61 11.53
N ALA A 370 16.60 -17.03 12.36
CA ALA A 370 15.44 -17.69 12.94
C ALA A 370 14.20 -17.67 12.05
N LEU A 371 14.11 -16.72 11.13
CA LEU A 371 12.95 -16.54 10.26
C LEU A 371 12.96 -17.63 9.16
N PRO A 372 11.83 -18.31 8.88
CA PRO A 372 11.71 -19.20 7.74
C PRO A 372 12.02 -18.47 6.41
N GLN A 373 12.35 -19.25 5.38
CA GLN A 373 12.70 -18.68 4.08
C GLN A 373 11.56 -17.84 3.46
N ASP A 374 10.31 -18.21 3.74
CA ASP A 374 9.08 -17.51 3.35
C ASP A 374 8.55 -16.58 4.46
N GLY A 375 9.28 -16.42 5.54
CA GLY A 375 8.87 -15.64 6.71
C GLY A 375 8.81 -14.15 6.42
N LEU A 376 7.82 -13.49 7.05
CA LEU A 376 7.57 -12.06 6.90
C LEU A 376 8.07 -11.29 8.14
N LEU A 377 8.91 -10.29 7.92
CA LEU A 377 9.29 -9.35 8.98
C LEU A 377 8.26 -8.22 9.05
N VAL A 378 7.51 -8.15 10.14
CA VAL A 378 6.66 -6.99 10.43
C VAL A 378 7.31 -6.15 11.52
N ARG A 379 7.45 -4.85 11.32
CA ARG A 379 8.19 -3.97 12.23
C ARG A 379 7.49 -2.62 12.44
N ASP A 380 7.74 -2.01 13.58
CA ASP A 380 7.29 -0.66 13.91
C ASP A 380 8.26 0.42 13.40
N ILE A 381 7.84 1.67 13.44
CA ILE A 381 8.67 2.85 13.17
C ILE A 381 9.41 3.26 14.44
N THR A 382 10.56 2.65 14.64
CA THR A 382 11.50 2.91 15.73
C THR A 382 12.91 2.78 15.17
N VAL A 383 13.90 2.45 15.97
CA VAL A 383 15.26 2.09 15.50
C VAL A 383 15.19 0.94 14.50
N SER A 384 14.29 -0.05 14.72
CA SER A 384 14.03 -1.13 13.76
C SER A 384 13.51 -0.61 12.42
N GLY A 385 12.64 0.39 12.43
CA GLY A 385 12.08 0.98 11.23
C GLY A 385 13.04 1.88 10.47
N SER A 386 13.79 2.71 11.17
CA SER A 386 14.60 3.76 10.53
C SER A 386 16.04 3.35 10.22
N VAL A 387 16.60 2.34 10.89
CA VAL A 387 18.00 1.94 10.76
C VAL A 387 18.13 0.51 10.22
N TRP A 388 18.07 -0.51 11.11
CA TRP A 388 18.45 -1.87 10.74
C TRP A 388 17.34 -2.61 9.97
N GLY A 389 16.11 -2.62 10.46
CA GLY A 389 15.02 -3.39 9.83
C GLY A 389 14.60 -2.87 8.46
N SER A 390 14.76 -1.55 8.21
CA SER A 390 14.41 -0.97 6.91
C SER A 390 15.45 -1.20 5.81
N ARG A 391 16.71 -1.49 6.16
CA ARG A 391 17.79 -1.53 5.18
C ARG A 391 18.72 -2.73 5.34
N LEU A 392 19.05 -3.13 6.60
CA LEU A 392 20.00 -4.20 6.86
C LEU A 392 19.34 -5.59 6.70
N PHE A 393 18.09 -5.76 7.16
CA PHE A 393 17.34 -7.00 6.93
C PHE A 393 17.17 -7.20 5.42
N ARG A 394 17.58 -8.36 4.91
CA ARG A 394 17.53 -8.65 3.46
C ARG A 394 16.13 -9.01 3.01
N ALA A 395 15.60 -8.25 2.06
CA ALA A 395 14.33 -8.55 1.42
C ALA A 395 14.54 -9.53 0.26
N ILE A 396 13.77 -10.63 0.28
CA ILE A 396 13.87 -11.72 -0.70
C ILE A 396 12.68 -11.78 -1.66
N SER A 397 11.56 -11.18 -1.27
CA SER A 397 10.33 -11.13 -2.06
C SER A 397 9.55 -9.84 -1.77
N PRO A 398 8.63 -9.42 -2.65
CA PRO A 398 7.71 -8.33 -2.34
C PRO A 398 6.95 -8.59 -1.04
N LEU A 399 6.71 -7.54 -0.27
CA LEU A 399 5.98 -7.58 1.01
C LEU A 399 6.59 -8.46 2.12
N CYS A 400 7.80 -8.99 1.97
CA CYS A 400 8.46 -9.74 3.05
C CYS A 400 8.94 -8.84 4.22
N ASN A 401 8.83 -7.52 4.11
CA ASN A 401 9.21 -6.54 5.12
C ASN A 401 8.11 -5.48 5.27
N ILE A 402 7.15 -5.75 6.15
CA ILE A 402 5.95 -4.94 6.36
C ILE A 402 6.21 -3.86 7.43
N HIS A 403 5.74 -2.66 7.18
CA HIS A 403 5.92 -1.53 8.11
C HIS A 403 4.98 -0.37 7.79
N SER A 404 4.89 0.58 8.73
CA SER A 404 4.23 1.86 8.54
C SER A 404 4.99 2.71 7.51
N LEU A 405 4.29 3.26 6.52
CA LEU A 405 4.85 4.07 5.43
C LEU A 405 4.72 5.57 5.68
N ALA A 406 3.72 5.99 6.46
CA ALA A 406 3.56 7.38 6.89
C ALA A 406 4.41 7.73 8.12
N GLY A 407 4.98 6.72 8.78
CA GLY A 407 5.80 6.92 9.97
C GLY A 407 5.01 6.88 11.28
N ALA A 408 3.80 6.34 11.28
CA ALA A 408 3.01 6.18 12.50
C ALA A 408 3.64 5.11 13.42
N ILE A 409 3.79 5.46 14.70
CA ILE A 409 4.36 4.61 15.75
C ILE A 409 3.24 3.78 16.39
N GLY A 410 3.55 2.54 16.84
CA GLY A 410 2.58 1.63 17.48
C GLY A 410 1.82 0.76 16.49
N MET A 411 2.14 0.82 15.20
CA MET A 411 1.47 0.05 14.15
C MET A 411 2.00 -1.39 13.99
N GLY A 412 3.21 -1.69 14.50
CA GLY A 412 3.88 -2.96 14.23
C GLY A 412 3.10 -4.19 14.66
N LEU A 413 2.61 -4.23 15.92
CA LEU A 413 1.85 -5.37 16.42
C LEU A 413 0.50 -5.58 15.68
N PRO A 414 -0.37 -4.58 15.53
CA PRO A 414 -1.60 -4.78 14.76
C PRO A 414 -1.32 -5.11 13.28
N MET A 415 -0.30 -4.54 12.64
CA MET A 415 0.11 -4.97 11.29
C MET A 415 0.51 -6.45 11.26
N ALA A 416 1.25 -6.94 12.25
CA ALA A 416 1.63 -8.35 12.32
C ALA A 416 0.41 -9.26 12.42
N ILE A 417 -0.60 -8.90 13.23
CA ILE A 417 -1.85 -9.65 13.35
C ILE A 417 -2.60 -9.66 12.00
N GLY A 418 -2.78 -8.49 11.37
CA GLY A 418 -3.45 -8.38 10.07
C GLY A 418 -2.73 -9.19 8.99
N THR A 419 -1.41 -9.12 8.93
CA THR A 419 -0.57 -9.90 8.02
C THR A 419 -0.73 -11.41 8.25
N ALA A 420 -0.67 -11.87 9.50
CA ALA A 420 -0.80 -13.28 9.83
C ALA A 420 -2.20 -13.88 9.55
N ILE A 421 -3.24 -13.04 9.50
CA ILE A 421 -4.60 -13.48 9.15
C ILE A 421 -4.77 -13.52 7.63
N ALA A 422 -4.05 -12.68 6.90
CA ALA A 422 -4.11 -12.59 5.43
C ALA A 422 -3.29 -13.69 4.72
N ASN A 423 -2.32 -14.29 5.41
CA ASN A 423 -1.42 -15.36 4.92
C ASN A 423 -1.64 -16.64 5.70
#